data_0423b369ccff0b251eec6f4bc2a8fb1a
#
_entry.id   0423b369ccff0b251eec6f4bc2a8fb1a
#
_cell.length_a   1.000
_cell.length_b   1.000
_cell.length_c   1.000
_cell.angle_alpha   90.00
_cell.angle_beta   90.00
_cell.angle_gamma   90.00
#
_symmetry.space_group_name_H-M   'P 1'
#
loop_
_entity.id
_entity.type
_entity.pdbx_description
1 polymer ?
#
loop_
_entity_poly.entity_id
_entity_poly.type
_entity_poly.pdbx_seq_one_letter_code
_entity_poly.pdbx_strand_id
1 'polypeptide(L)'
;MTYPTLSALSRTRLRTALVAAFMWHASLAGAGQPIDASGDGGGIASAAMHVAPPTQASPVVAVPPSEQYPTLYRDVELAHLFPDSKTFADMVPLSPPAQIAAAYQAAKAQANFSLGDFVKRNFVLPTRTAKAYVSDPNQDVVSHIDTLWNVLRREPDATASPWSSLLPLPYAYIVPGDRFDEIYYWDSYFIMLGLEQSGQHALVVDELKNFATLIDRYGHIPNGNRTYYLSRSQPPFFAQMVRLVAEQDGDGVYAQYLPELQREYAYWMDGSDGLPAGQASQHVVRLADGTLLNRYWDERAAPRDESYREDVVTAQQTPQRDAADLWRNLRAGGETGWDFSSRWFADGKTLATVDVTSIVPVDLNCLLADLERTLAKAYRLRGDVTHAENMEQRAATRADAIRRVLWDPKLQAFGDYDFVHRSLTHRLTAATVYPLYTGVASRQQAKTVAATVQRELLRPGGLATTQVNSGQQWDAPNGWAPLQYLAVIGLRRYSEPALAQTIATRWIKTNVSYYQHTGKLVEKYDVDAATPGVAAGGGEYPLQDGFGWTNGVLRVLLVLYPQTVQASRPSDIPEGPAGVSAAAASAAAAPKNTHRLHETRVNP
;
A
#
# COMPACT_ATOMS: atom_id res chain seq x y z
N MET A 1 -51.90 27.18 -14.86
CA MET A 1 -52.96 26.72 -13.94
C MET A 1 -52.31 25.73 -12.97
N THR A 2 -52.12 26.23 -11.79
CA THR A 2 -52.33 25.69 -10.44
C THR A 2 -51.58 24.43 -10.01
N TYR A 3 -50.63 24.67 -9.09
CA TYR A 3 -50.10 23.72 -8.09
C TYR A 3 -51.19 23.34 -7.06
N PRO A 4 -51.02 22.22 -6.35
CA PRO A 4 -51.22 22.23 -4.91
C PRO A 4 -50.05 21.63 -4.11
N THR A 5 -49.54 22.40 -3.21
CA THR A 5 -49.34 22.35 -1.75
C THR A 5 -48.96 21.04 -1.04
N LEU A 6 -47.86 21.19 -0.32
CA LEU A 6 -47.27 20.35 0.74
C LEU A 6 -48.25 20.03 1.89
N SER A 7 -48.11 18.85 2.48
CA SER A 7 -48.32 18.65 3.90
C SER A 7 -47.28 17.66 4.48
N ALA A 8 -46.82 18.01 5.67
CA ALA A 8 -45.73 17.45 6.46
C ALA A 8 -45.94 16.01 6.93
N LEU A 9 -44.83 15.29 7.14
CA LEU A 9 -44.56 14.54 8.38
C LEU A 9 -43.17 13.92 8.40
N SER A 10 -42.57 14.09 9.55
CA SER A 10 -41.61 13.23 10.23
C SER A 10 -40.12 13.47 10.04
N ARG A 11 -39.53 14.04 11.09
CA ARG A 11 -38.11 14.24 11.32
C ARG A 11 -37.44 12.91 11.65
N THR A 12 -36.47 12.50 10.85
CA THR A 12 -35.42 11.59 11.29
C THR A 12 -34.06 12.14 10.83
N ARG A 13 -33.12 12.24 11.76
CA ARG A 13 -31.87 12.98 11.63
C ARG A 13 -30.92 12.26 10.65
N LEU A 14 -30.70 12.84 9.48
CA LEU A 14 -29.57 12.53 8.61
C LEU A 14 -28.53 13.66 8.77
N ARG A 15 -27.39 13.37 9.33
CA ARG A 15 -26.25 14.29 9.34
C ARG A 15 -25.53 14.17 7.99
N THR A 16 -25.80 15.12 7.11
CA THR A 16 -25.06 15.32 5.86
C THR A 16 -23.94 16.31 6.14
N ALA A 17 -22.71 15.94 5.94
CA ALA A 17 -21.57 16.86 6.00
C ALA A 17 -21.62 17.82 4.81
N LEU A 18 -21.84 19.10 5.09
CA LEU A 18 -21.76 20.20 4.13
C LEU A 18 -20.31 20.66 4.01
N VAL A 19 -19.80 20.74 2.79
CA VAL A 19 -18.57 21.47 2.44
C VAL A 19 -18.90 22.97 2.46
N ALA A 20 -18.36 23.71 3.45
CA ALA A 20 -18.48 25.15 3.54
C ALA A 20 -17.32 25.83 2.80
N ALA A 21 -17.66 26.70 1.84
CA ALA A 21 -16.75 27.66 1.25
C ALA A 21 -16.65 28.89 2.16
N PHE A 22 -15.44 29.29 2.54
CA PHE A 22 -15.19 30.49 3.35
C PHE A 22 -15.00 31.73 2.47
N MET A 23 -15.84 32.74 2.69
CA MET A 23 -15.56 34.13 2.35
C MET A 23 -15.09 34.90 3.58
N TRP A 24 -14.00 35.64 3.41
CA TRP A 24 -13.41 36.51 4.42
C TRP A 24 -14.18 37.83 4.55
N HIS A 25 -14.39 38.27 5.78
CA HIS A 25 -14.57 39.69 6.12
C HIS A 25 -13.68 40.02 7.32
N ALA A 26 -12.88 41.05 7.15
CA ALA A 26 -12.04 41.66 8.18
C ALA A 26 -12.83 42.71 8.96
N SER A 27 -12.61 42.83 10.26
CA SER A 27 -12.87 44.07 11.01
C SER A 27 -11.90 44.23 12.15
N LEU A 28 -11.41 45.45 12.26
CA LEU A 28 -10.39 45.98 13.16
C LEU A 28 -10.97 46.45 14.51
N ALA A 29 -10.08 46.46 15.48
CA ALA A 29 -9.85 47.44 16.57
C ALA A 29 -10.38 47.15 17.96
N GLY A 30 -9.44 47.35 18.93
CA GLY A 30 -9.75 47.70 20.30
C GLY A 30 -8.65 47.35 21.32
N ALA A 31 -7.78 48.32 21.61
CA ALA A 31 -6.71 48.22 22.61
C ALA A 31 -7.26 48.40 24.05
N GLY A 32 -6.62 47.76 25.03
CA GLY A 32 -6.81 48.02 26.45
C GLY A 32 -5.75 47.35 27.30
N GLN A 33 -4.97 48.16 28.03
CA GLN A 33 -3.84 47.82 28.90
C GLN A 33 -4.26 47.40 30.34
N PRO A 34 -3.34 47.03 31.23
CA PRO A 34 -3.48 45.99 32.24
C PRO A 34 -3.87 46.49 33.63
N ILE A 35 -4.33 45.61 34.49
CA ILE A 35 -4.44 45.87 35.95
C ILE A 35 -3.79 44.71 36.70
N ASP A 36 -2.78 45.07 37.50
CA ASP A 36 -2.19 44.29 38.59
C ASP A 36 -3.20 44.05 39.71
N ALA A 37 -3.23 42.85 40.25
CA ALA A 37 -3.62 42.64 41.65
C ALA A 37 -3.09 41.29 42.17
N SER A 38 -2.15 41.39 43.09
CA SER A 38 -1.69 40.35 44.01
C SER A 38 -2.82 39.81 44.91
N GLY A 39 -2.83 38.50 45.16
CA GLY A 39 -3.69 37.88 46.17
C GLY A 39 -3.34 36.41 46.38
N ASP A 40 -2.79 36.13 47.52
CA ASP A 40 -2.44 34.86 48.14
C ASP A 40 -3.60 33.85 48.22
N GLY A 41 -3.31 32.56 48.16
CA GLY A 41 -4.16 31.58 48.77
C GLY A 41 -4.20 30.16 48.18
N GLY A 42 -3.41 29.25 48.74
CA GLY A 42 -3.85 27.88 49.01
C GLY A 42 -3.74 26.86 47.89
N GLY A 43 -2.62 26.12 47.85
CA GLY A 43 -2.40 25.01 46.93
C GLY A 43 -3.20 23.76 47.21
N ILE A 44 -3.57 23.10 46.13
CA ILE A 44 -3.69 21.65 46.09
C ILE A 44 -2.88 21.19 44.86
N ALA A 45 -1.70 20.63 45.12
CA ALA A 45 -0.85 20.06 44.11
C ALA A 45 -1.47 18.74 43.63
N SER A 46 -2.04 18.74 42.43
CA SER A 46 -2.31 17.49 41.69
C SER A 46 -0.98 16.99 41.13
N ALA A 47 -0.42 15.98 41.78
CA ALA A 47 0.77 15.29 41.30
C ALA A 47 0.42 14.52 40.03
N ALA A 48 0.68 15.13 38.87
CA ALA A 48 0.79 14.41 37.62
C ALA A 48 1.97 13.45 37.73
N MET A 49 1.69 12.15 37.89
CA MET A 49 2.72 11.13 37.75
C MET A 49 3.30 11.21 36.34
N HIS A 50 4.49 11.79 36.23
CA HIS A 50 5.36 11.60 35.09
C HIS A 50 5.80 10.13 35.13
N VAL A 51 5.14 9.29 34.35
CA VAL A 51 5.69 7.98 33.98
C VAL A 51 6.89 8.28 33.09
N ALA A 52 8.09 8.04 33.60
CA ALA A 52 9.31 8.12 32.81
C ALA A 52 9.16 7.21 31.57
N PRO A 53 9.58 7.65 30.37
CA PRO A 53 9.58 6.76 29.22
C PRO A 53 10.45 5.54 29.54
N PRO A 54 10.06 4.34 29.06
CA PRO A 54 10.87 3.15 29.27
C PRO A 54 12.27 3.40 28.73
N THR A 55 13.28 3.04 29.53
CA THR A 55 14.70 3.13 29.20
C THR A 55 14.91 2.59 27.80
N GLN A 56 15.41 3.42 26.88
CA GLN A 56 15.76 3.02 25.52
C GLN A 56 16.79 1.89 25.65
N ALA A 57 16.37 0.68 25.35
CA ALA A 57 17.29 -0.41 25.02
C ALA A 57 18.13 0.09 23.83
N SER A 58 19.44 -0.10 23.89
CA SER A 58 20.34 0.20 22.78
C SER A 58 19.73 -0.32 21.47
N PRO A 59 19.72 0.44 20.38
CA PRO A 59 19.11 -0.03 19.14
C PRO A 59 19.78 -1.35 18.76
N VAL A 60 19.05 -2.43 18.86
CA VAL A 60 19.44 -3.70 18.23
C VAL A 60 19.46 -3.36 16.75
N VAL A 61 20.64 -3.40 16.14
CA VAL A 61 20.77 -3.22 14.68
C VAL A 61 19.89 -4.31 14.07
N ALA A 62 18.77 -3.90 13.50
CA ALA A 62 17.76 -4.79 12.95
C ALA A 62 18.27 -5.35 11.62
N VAL A 63 19.05 -6.43 11.70
CA VAL A 63 19.70 -7.09 10.56
C VAL A 63 18.73 -8.10 9.95
N PRO A 64 18.55 -8.13 8.62
CA PRO A 64 17.68 -9.11 7.97
C PRO A 64 18.25 -10.53 8.03
N PRO A 65 17.41 -11.58 7.95
CA PRO A 65 17.82 -12.98 8.03
C PRO A 65 18.91 -13.37 7.03
N SER A 66 18.85 -12.86 5.79
CA SER A 66 19.88 -13.12 4.77
C SER A 66 21.27 -12.62 5.16
N GLU A 67 21.39 -11.64 6.04
CA GLU A 67 22.65 -11.12 6.57
C GLU A 67 23.04 -11.75 7.91
N GLN A 68 22.06 -12.18 8.72
CA GLN A 68 22.32 -12.84 9.99
C GLN A 68 23.00 -14.21 9.82
N TYR A 69 22.62 -14.98 8.79
CA TYR A 69 23.17 -16.30 8.47
C TYR A 69 23.27 -16.54 6.95
N PRO A 70 24.10 -15.78 6.23
CA PRO A 70 24.05 -15.66 4.77
C PRO A 70 24.20 -17.00 4.03
N THR A 71 25.09 -17.88 4.47
CA THR A 71 25.28 -19.20 3.84
C THR A 71 24.09 -20.12 4.07
N LEU A 72 23.58 -20.19 5.30
CA LEU A 72 22.40 -21.00 5.62
C LEU A 72 21.19 -20.50 4.86
N TYR A 73 20.97 -19.18 4.86
CA TYR A 73 19.82 -18.55 4.18
C TYR A 73 19.79 -18.93 2.70
N ARG A 74 20.91 -18.68 2.00
CA ARG A 74 21.05 -19.06 0.60
C ARG A 74 20.81 -20.55 0.36
N ASP A 75 21.41 -21.42 1.19
CA ASP A 75 21.33 -22.86 0.99
C ASP A 75 19.89 -23.38 1.23
N VAL A 76 19.13 -22.80 2.17
CA VAL A 76 17.71 -23.11 2.41
C VAL A 76 16.83 -22.67 1.24
N GLU A 77 17.01 -21.43 0.78
CA GLU A 77 16.19 -20.86 -0.29
C GLU A 77 16.43 -21.60 -1.62
N LEU A 78 17.67 -21.84 -1.99
CA LEU A 78 18.00 -22.53 -3.25
C LEU A 78 17.71 -24.03 -3.22
N ALA A 79 17.62 -24.66 -2.04
CA ALA A 79 17.20 -26.05 -1.91
C ALA A 79 15.68 -26.25 -2.00
N HIS A 80 14.88 -25.19 -2.16
CA HIS A 80 13.40 -25.23 -2.16
C HIS A 80 12.82 -25.96 -0.94
N LEU A 81 13.37 -25.68 0.25
CA LEU A 81 12.95 -26.34 1.47
C LEU A 81 11.52 -25.95 1.88
N PHE A 82 11.09 -24.80 1.45
CA PHE A 82 9.74 -24.25 1.65
C PHE A 82 9.07 -23.91 0.31
N PRO A 83 7.73 -23.82 0.28
CA PRO A 83 6.99 -23.51 -0.95
C PRO A 83 7.28 -22.11 -1.49
N ASP A 84 7.66 -21.17 -0.63
CA ASP A 84 8.02 -19.79 -0.96
C ASP A 84 9.18 -19.30 -0.10
N SER A 85 9.88 -18.24 -0.57
CA SER A 85 11.04 -17.67 0.12
C SER A 85 10.65 -16.93 1.41
N LYS A 86 9.43 -16.35 1.49
CA LYS A 86 8.96 -15.61 2.68
C LYS A 86 8.84 -16.50 3.92
N THR A 87 8.51 -17.78 3.75
CA THR A 87 8.35 -18.71 4.88
C THR A 87 9.60 -18.77 5.74
N PHE A 88 10.79 -18.90 5.16
CA PHE A 88 12.03 -18.95 5.94
C PHE A 88 12.44 -17.58 6.50
N ALA A 89 12.21 -16.50 5.75
CA ALA A 89 12.44 -15.13 6.21
C ALA A 89 11.64 -14.78 7.48
N ASP A 90 10.48 -15.40 7.66
CA ASP A 90 9.58 -15.17 8.79
C ASP A 90 9.82 -16.13 9.97
N MET A 91 10.56 -17.23 9.78
CA MET A 91 10.83 -18.18 10.86
C MET A 91 11.60 -17.53 12.01
N VAL A 92 11.22 -17.90 13.22
CA VAL A 92 11.84 -17.37 14.44
C VAL A 92 13.00 -18.27 14.85
N PRO A 93 14.24 -17.74 14.96
CA PRO A 93 15.38 -18.46 15.48
C PRO A 93 15.16 -18.86 16.95
N LEU A 94 15.53 -20.10 17.33
CA LEU A 94 15.44 -20.61 18.70
C LEU A 94 16.68 -20.30 19.54
N SER A 95 17.75 -19.79 18.92
CA SER A 95 19.02 -19.40 19.54
C SER A 95 19.58 -18.16 18.85
N PRO A 96 20.57 -17.48 19.44
CA PRO A 96 21.21 -16.33 18.81
C PRO A 96 21.70 -16.64 17.38
N PRO A 97 21.41 -15.79 16.39
CA PRO A 97 21.72 -16.02 14.98
C PRO A 97 23.19 -16.41 14.72
N ALA A 98 24.14 -15.77 15.41
CA ALA A 98 25.56 -16.09 15.28
C ALA A 98 25.90 -17.53 15.73
N GLN A 99 25.22 -18.07 16.74
CA GLN A 99 25.38 -19.46 17.17
C GLN A 99 24.82 -20.42 16.13
N ILE A 100 23.65 -20.12 15.57
CA ILE A 100 23.06 -20.93 14.49
C ILE A 100 23.96 -20.92 13.25
N ALA A 101 24.50 -19.77 12.85
CA ALA A 101 25.42 -19.66 11.73
C ALA A 101 26.70 -20.51 11.95
N ALA A 102 27.31 -20.44 13.13
CA ALA A 102 28.49 -21.23 13.47
C ALA A 102 28.17 -22.75 13.50
N ALA A 103 27.05 -23.14 14.13
CA ALA A 103 26.59 -24.52 14.17
C ALA A 103 26.32 -25.08 12.77
N TYR A 104 25.77 -24.26 11.87
CA TYR A 104 25.56 -24.66 10.48
C TYR A 104 26.85 -24.94 9.74
N GLN A 105 27.87 -24.08 9.85
CA GLN A 105 29.18 -24.30 9.22
C GLN A 105 29.83 -25.59 9.72
N ALA A 106 29.72 -25.92 10.99
CA ALA A 106 30.23 -27.16 11.56
C ALA A 106 29.45 -28.41 11.12
N ALA A 107 28.13 -28.29 11.03
CA ALA A 107 27.27 -29.43 10.72
C ALA A 107 27.25 -29.79 9.23
N LYS A 108 27.31 -28.81 8.31
CA LYS A 108 27.18 -29.06 6.87
C LYS A 108 28.32 -29.88 6.26
N ALA A 109 29.46 -29.98 6.95
CA ALA A 109 30.59 -30.80 6.53
C ALA A 109 30.45 -32.28 6.93
N GLN A 110 29.45 -32.66 7.71
CA GLN A 110 29.25 -34.02 8.19
C GLN A 110 28.55 -34.90 7.13
N ALA A 111 28.98 -36.16 7.01
CA ALA A 111 28.44 -37.08 6.00
C ALA A 111 26.93 -37.31 6.06
N ASN A 112 26.31 -37.22 7.23
CA ASN A 112 24.88 -37.45 7.44
C ASN A 112 24.11 -36.15 7.67
N PHE A 113 24.61 -35.02 7.18
CA PHE A 113 23.95 -33.75 7.36
C PHE A 113 22.62 -33.69 6.57
N SER A 114 21.56 -33.27 7.24
CA SER A 114 20.24 -32.96 6.65
C SER A 114 19.91 -31.49 6.91
N LEU A 115 19.81 -30.71 5.84
CA LEU A 115 19.46 -29.28 5.90
C LEU A 115 18.08 -29.08 6.55
N GLY A 116 17.08 -29.88 6.14
CA GLY A 116 15.72 -29.80 6.67
C GLY A 116 15.64 -30.08 8.18
N ASP A 117 16.41 -31.09 8.67
CA ASP A 117 16.44 -31.38 10.10
C ASP A 117 17.21 -30.32 10.88
N PHE A 118 18.24 -29.72 10.26
CA PHE A 118 18.94 -28.58 10.87
C PHE A 118 17.99 -27.41 11.07
N VAL A 119 17.23 -27.03 10.03
CA VAL A 119 16.26 -25.93 10.12
C VAL A 119 15.21 -26.21 11.17
N LYS A 120 14.58 -27.37 11.18
CA LYS A 120 13.55 -27.77 12.19
C LYS A 120 14.05 -27.71 13.63
N ARG A 121 15.34 -27.97 13.89
CA ARG A 121 15.93 -27.91 15.24
C ARG A 121 16.26 -26.49 15.69
N ASN A 122 16.49 -25.56 14.76
CA ASN A 122 16.99 -24.24 15.09
C ASN A 122 15.98 -23.10 14.85
N PHE A 123 14.87 -23.39 14.17
CA PHE A 123 13.85 -22.40 13.84
C PHE A 123 12.45 -22.96 14.07
N VAL A 124 11.53 -22.06 14.36
CA VAL A 124 10.10 -22.35 14.50
C VAL A 124 9.30 -21.40 13.60
N LEU A 125 8.24 -21.91 12.99
CA LEU A 125 7.27 -21.03 12.32
C LEU A 125 6.62 -20.10 13.35
N PRO A 126 6.34 -18.83 12.99
CA PRO A 126 5.57 -17.96 13.87
C PRO A 126 4.27 -18.65 14.28
N THR A 127 3.93 -18.55 15.57
CA THR A 127 2.66 -19.08 16.05
C THR A 127 1.55 -18.15 15.55
N ARG A 128 0.90 -18.52 14.46
CA ARG A 128 -0.25 -17.76 13.95
C ARG A 128 -1.40 -17.88 14.94
N THR A 129 -1.85 -16.75 15.43
CA THR A 129 -3.03 -16.66 16.30
C THR A 129 -4.34 -16.73 15.49
N ALA A 130 -4.28 -16.78 14.17
CA ALA A 130 -5.45 -16.92 13.33
C ALA A 130 -6.13 -18.26 13.61
N LYS A 131 -7.28 -18.19 14.25
CA LYS A 131 -8.24 -19.31 14.26
C LYS A 131 -8.59 -19.56 12.80
N ALA A 132 -8.57 -20.83 12.37
CA ALA A 132 -9.04 -21.22 11.05
C ALA A 132 -10.45 -20.65 10.86
N TYR A 133 -10.52 -19.50 10.18
CA TYR A 133 -11.79 -18.83 9.93
C TYR A 133 -12.51 -19.56 8.80
N VAL A 134 -13.77 -19.90 9.04
CA VAL A 134 -14.67 -20.43 8.03
C VAL A 134 -15.78 -19.42 7.82
N SER A 135 -15.90 -18.92 6.59
CA SER A 135 -16.93 -17.95 6.23
C SER A 135 -18.33 -18.54 6.45
N ASP A 136 -19.22 -17.77 7.06
CA ASP A 136 -20.64 -18.13 7.16
C ASP A 136 -21.35 -17.76 5.84
N PRO A 137 -21.85 -18.73 5.07
CA PRO A 137 -22.49 -18.46 3.78
C PRO A 137 -23.82 -17.70 3.89
N ASN A 138 -24.39 -17.59 5.10
CA ASN A 138 -25.63 -16.85 5.34
C ASN A 138 -25.39 -15.38 5.72
N GLN A 139 -24.15 -14.99 5.91
CA GLN A 139 -23.79 -13.63 6.27
C GLN A 139 -23.87 -12.70 5.07
N ASP A 140 -24.42 -11.48 5.22
CA ASP A 140 -24.31 -10.48 4.18
C ASP A 140 -22.86 -9.94 4.10
N VAL A 141 -22.50 -9.34 2.99
CA VAL A 141 -21.12 -8.92 2.72
C VAL A 141 -20.60 -7.88 3.72
N VAL A 142 -21.45 -7.03 4.27
CA VAL A 142 -21.06 -6.01 5.26
C VAL A 142 -20.74 -6.68 6.59
N SER A 143 -21.65 -7.54 7.07
CA SER A 143 -21.43 -8.33 8.28
C SER A 143 -20.21 -9.25 8.17
N HIS A 144 -19.96 -9.80 6.99
CA HIS A 144 -18.75 -10.58 6.72
C HIS A 144 -17.47 -9.73 6.86
N ILE A 145 -17.43 -8.54 6.26
CA ILE A 145 -16.30 -7.61 6.41
C ILE A 145 -16.09 -7.25 7.89
N ASP A 146 -17.15 -6.93 8.62
CA ASP A 146 -17.05 -6.57 10.04
C ASP A 146 -16.54 -7.75 10.91
N THR A 147 -16.84 -8.99 10.51
CA THR A 147 -16.26 -10.21 11.12
C THR A 147 -14.78 -10.35 10.80
N LEU A 148 -14.39 -10.11 9.54
CA LEU A 148 -13.01 -10.22 9.09
C LEU A 148 -12.06 -9.26 9.81
N TRP A 149 -12.51 -8.09 10.24
CA TRP A 149 -11.67 -7.20 11.05
C TRP A 149 -11.17 -7.88 12.34
N ASN A 150 -11.99 -8.74 12.96
CA ASN A 150 -11.57 -9.51 14.14
C ASN A 150 -10.63 -10.68 13.80
N VAL A 151 -10.74 -11.25 12.60
CA VAL A 151 -9.87 -12.33 12.12
C VAL A 151 -8.47 -11.80 11.79
N LEU A 152 -8.41 -10.64 11.13
CA LEU A 152 -7.17 -10.00 10.69
C LEU A 152 -6.48 -9.18 11.80
N ARG A 153 -7.15 -8.95 12.93
CA ARG A 153 -6.59 -8.21 14.05
C ARG A 153 -5.47 -8.98 14.72
N ARG A 154 -4.40 -8.27 15.03
CA ARG A 154 -3.30 -8.72 15.87
C ARG A 154 -3.22 -7.85 17.13
N GLU A 155 -2.88 -8.48 18.25
CA GLU A 155 -2.63 -7.76 19.50
C GLU A 155 -1.20 -7.21 19.52
N PRO A 156 -0.88 -6.25 20.41
CA PRO A 156 0.46 -5.70 20.54
C PRO A 156 1.56 -6.76 20.68
N ASP A 157 2.70 -6.58 20.01
CA ASP A 157 3.81 -7.55 19.97
C ASP A 157 4.69 -7.53 21.26
N ALA A 158 4.08 -7.62 22.42
CA ALA A 158 4.78 -7.50 23.71
C ALA A 158 5.83 -8.60 23.96
N THR A 159 5.76 -9.73 23.26
CA THR A 159 6.58 -10.94 23.51
C THR A 159 7.36 -11.41 22.28
N ALA A 160 7.56 -10.57 21.28
CA ALA A 160 8.34 -10.94 20.09
C ALA A 160 9.76 -11.37 20.50
N SER A 161 10.23 -12.47 19.93
CA SER A 161 11.62 -12.92 20.12
C SER A 161 12.57 -11.82 19.65
N PRO A 162 13.65 -11.50 20.39
CA PRO A 162 14.62 -10.49 19.97
C PRO A 162 15.36 -10.86 18.68
N TRP A 163 15.22 -12.09 18.22
CA TRP A 163 15.84 -12.60 16.98
C TRP A 163 14.85 -12.76 15.83
N SER A 164 13.58 -12.48 16.05
CA SER A 164 12.56 -12.46 14.99
C SER A 164 12.84 -11.35 13.98
N SER A 165 12.48 -11.60 12.73
CA SER A 165 12.47 -10.52 11.73
C SER A 165 11.32 -9.52 11.96
N LEU A 166 10.31 -9.85 12.75
CA LEU A 166 9.19 -8.97 13.05
C LEU A 166 9.64 -7.80 13.93
N LEU A 167 9.35 -6.58 13.49
CA LEU A 167 9.55 -5.35 14.25
C LEU A 167 8.33 -5.12 15.14
N PRO A 168 8.47 -5.21 16.48
CA PRO A 168 7.31 -5.22 17.37
C PRO A 168 6.57 -3.88 17.39
N LEU A 169 5.24 -3.96 17.36
CA LEU A 169 4.32 -2.82 17.42
C LEU A 169 3.64 -2.72 18.79
N PRO A 170 3.50 -1.50 19.34
CA PRO A 170 2.98 -1.29 20.69
C PRO A 170 1.45 -1.28 20.80
N TYR A 171 0.73 -1.19 19.69
CA TYR A 171 -0.74 -1.13 19.64
C TYR A 171 -1.30 -2.26 18.78
N ALA A 172 -2.60 -2.55 18.93
CA ALA A 172 -3.29 -3.50 18.06
C ALA A 172 -3.28 -3.01 16.59
N TYR A 173 -3.28 -3.97 15.65
CA TYR A 173 -3.21 -3.67 14.22
C TYR A 173 -3.94 -4.72 13.37
N ILE A 174 -4.18 -4.39 12.10
CA ILE A 174 -4.79 -5.29 11.11
C ILE A 174 -3.74 -5.70 10.08
N VAL A 175 -3.59 -7.01 9.88
CA VAL A 175 -2.76 -7.54 8.79
C VAL A 175 -3.53 -7.57 7.48
N PRO A 176 -2.86 -7.48 6.30
CA PRO A 176 -3.57 -7.41 5.02
C PRO A 176 -4.27 -8.71 4.62
N GLY A 177 -3.86 -9.86 5.16
CA GLY A 177 -4.45 -11.17 4.90
C GLY A 177 -3.95 -12.20 5.89
N ASP A 178 -4.61 -13.36 5.96
CA ASP A 178 -4.30 -14.41 6.96
C ASP A 178 -2.86 -14.97 6.85
N ARG A 179 -2.25 -14.90 5.66
CA ARG A 179 -0.85 -15.30 5.44
C ARG A 179 0.15 -14.41 6.21
N PHE A 180 -0.22 -13.17 6.54
CA PHE A 180 0.68 -12.15 7.07
C PHE A 180 0.54 -11.99 8.57
N ASP A 181 1.67 -11.79 9.24
CA ASP A 181 1.75 -11.42 10.67
C ASP A 181 2.29 -9.98 10.84
N GLU A 182 2.54 -9.28 9.74
CA GLU A 182 3.01 -7.90 9.67
C GLU A 182 1.99 -6.97 9.02
N ILE A 183 2.08 -5.68 9.32
CA ILE A 183 1.40 -4.62 8.58
C ILE A 183 2.20 -4.24 7.34
N TYR A 184 1.49 -3.74 6.32
CA TYR A 184 2.10 -3.12 5.14
C TYR A 184 1.65 -1.68 5.03
N TYR A 185 2.56 -0.78 4.65
CA TYR A 185 2.35 0.64 4.81
C TYR A 185 1.13 1.16 4.03
N TRP A 186 1.13 1.07 2.70
CA TRP A 186 0.04 1.69 1.94
C TRP A 186 -1.27 0.90 2.04
N ASP A 187 -1.21 -0.44 2.24
CA ASP A 187 -2.38 -1.30 2.47
C ASP A 187 -3.20 -0.82 3.66
N SER A 188 -2.51 -0.48 4.75
CA SER A 188 -3.16 -0.06 6.00
C SER A 188 -4.01 1.21 5.84
N TYR A 189 -3.64 2.14 4.94
CA TYR A 189 -4.51 3.30 4.69
C TYR A 189 -5.89 2.87 4.18
N PHE A 190 -5.95 1.95 3.23
CA PHE A 190 -7.23 1.48 2.68
C PHE A 190 -7.99 0.60 3.67
N ILE A 191 -7.30 -0.13 4.54
CA ILE A 191 -7.87 -0.85 5.68
C ILE A 191 -8.51 0.14 6.66
N MET A 192 -7.78 1.20 7.07
CA MET A 192 -8.26 2.23 7.98
C MET A 192 -9.54 2.92 7.47
N LEU A 193 -9.66 3.15 6.17
CA LEU A 193 -10.88 3.68 5.55
C LEU A 193 -12.10 2.78 5.83
N GLY A 194 -11.92 1.46 5.74
CA GLY A 194 -12.98 0.49 6.02
C GLY A 194 -13.31 0.38 7.50
N LEU A 195 -12.29 0.40 8.36
CA LEU A 195 -12.45 0.39 9.82
C LEU A 195 -13.28 1.59 10.29
N GLU A 196 -13.05 2.79 9.74
CA GLU A 196 -13.88 3.97 10.03
C GLU A 196 -15.35 3.74 9.67
N GLN A 197 -15.62 3.14 8.52
CA GLN A 197 -17.00 2.84 8.09
C GLN A 197 -17.64 1.71 8.90
N SER A 198 -16.84 0.89 9.57
CA SER A 198 -17.28 -0.17 10.49
C SER A 198 -17.34 0.29 11.96
N GLY A 199 -17.11 1.58 12.24
CA GLY A 199 -17.16 2.14 13.59
C GLY A 199 -15.98 1.74 14.49
N GLN A 200 -14.86 1.31 13.91
CA GLN A 200 -13.65 0.84 14.60
C GLN A 200 -12.59 1.97 14.76
N HIS A 201 -13.03 3.20 15.03
CA HIS A 201 -12.17 4.38 15.09
C HIS A 201 -10.97 4.22 16.06
N ALA A 202 -11.16 3.58 17.21
CA ALA A 202 -10.06 3.33 18.14
C ALA A 202 -8.92 2.52 17.51
N LEU A 203 -9.24 1.54 16.67
CA LEU A 203 -8.24 0.74 15.95
C LEU A 203 -7.56 1.54 14.83
N VAL A 204 -8.28 2.46 14.16
CA VAL A 204 -7.69 3.40 13.21
C VAL A 204 -6.64 4.30 13.87
N VAL A 205 -6.94 4.79 15.08
CA VAL A 205 -5.99 5.58 15.89
C VAL A 205 -4.78 4.73 16.32
N ASP A 206 -4.98 3.46 16.68
CA ASP A 206 -3.91 2.55 17.05
C ASP A 206 -2.98 2.23 15.85
N GLU A 207 -3.54 2.03 14.65
CA GLU A 207 -2.76 1.90 13.40
C GLU A 207 -1.90 3.13 13.16
N LEU A 208 -2.46 4.34 13.24
CA LEU A 208 -1.71 5.59 13.07
C LEU A 208 -0.54 5.71 14.08
N LYS A 209 -0.77 5.34 15.36
CA LYS A 209 0.27 5.33 16.40
C LYS A 209 1.38 4.31 16.11
N ASN A 210 1.04 3.15 15.54
CA ASN A 210 2.02 2.15 15.13
C ASN A 210 2.92 2.70 14.03
N PHE A 211 2.38 3.35 13.01
CA PHE A 211 3.17 3.99 11.96
C PHE A 211 4.02 5.14 12.49
N ALA A 212 3.49 5.97 13.39
CA ALA A 212 4.27 6.99 14.09
C ALA A 212 5.45 6.37 14.87
N THR A 213 5.23 5.25 15.55
CA THR A 213 6.28 4.51 16.27
C THR A 213 7.37 3.98 15.31
N LEU A 214 7.01 3.52 14.12
CA LEU A 214 7.98 3.08 13.12
C LEU A 214 8.83 4.27 12.61
N ILE A 215 8.20 5.42 12.34
CA ILE A 215 8.93 6.65 11.99
C ILE A 215 9.88 7.08 13.11
N ASP A 216 9.43 7.03 14.36
CA ASP A 216 10.25 7.42 15.52
C ASP A 216 11.48 6.54 15.70
N ARG A 217 11.35 5.24 15.41
CA ARG A 217 12.42 4.25 15.58
C ARG A 217 13.39 4.20 14.42
N TYR A 218 12.88 4.35 13.18
CA TYR A 218 13.65 4.05 11.96
C TYR A 218 13.78 5.25 11.02
N GLY A 219 13.16 6.39 11.34
CA GLY A 219 13.17 7.60 10.52
C GLY A 219 12.18 7.59 9.35
N HIS A 220 11.57 6.45 9.05
CA HIS A 220 10.57 6.27 7.99
C HIS A 220 9.65 5.10 8.33
N ILE A 221 8.60 4.91 7.54
CA ILE A 221 7.76 3.71 7.58
C ILE A 221 8.36 2.69 6.59
N PRO A 222 8.83 1.53 7.06
CA PRO A 222 9.30 0.48 6.16
C PRO A 222 8.13 -0.13 5.35
N ASN A 223 8.43 -0.82 4.27
CA ASN A 223 7.47 -1.52 3.41
C ASN A 223 6.43 -2.34 4.22
N GLY A 224 6.91 -3.03 5.25
CA GLY A 224 6.17 -3.70 6.31
C GLY A 224 7.03 -3.78 7.56
N ASN A 225 6.47 -4.11 8.73
CA ASN A 225 7.22 -4.14 9.98
C ASN A 225 8.08 -5.40 10.13
N ARG A 226 9.00 -5.63 9.17
CA ARG A 226 10.03 -6.68 9.18
C ARG A 226 11.42 -6.10 8.97
N THR A 227 12.45 -6.73 9.56
CA THR A 227 13.84 -6.26 9.44
C THR A 227 14.32 -6.21 8.00
N TYR A 228 13.87 -7.11 7.14
CA TYR A 228 14.27 -7.17 5.74
C TYR A 228 13.58 -6.11 4.85
N TYR A 229 12.63 -5.37 5.40
CA TYR A 229 11.96 -4.25 4.74
C TYR A 229 12.54 -2.87 5.11
N LEU A 230 13.47 -2.79 6.06
CA LEU A 230 13.98 -1.51 6.57
C LEU A 230 14.76 -0.68 5.55
N SER A 231 15.24 -1.28 4.46
CA SER A 231 15.99 -0.55 3.43
C SER A 231 15.13 0.17 2.40
N ARG A 232 13.80 0.04 2.49
CA ARG A 232 12.81 0.68 1.60
C ARG A 232 11.51 0.97 2.31
N SER A 233 10.71 1.87 1.75
CA SER A 233 9.36 2.18 2.20
C SER A 233 8.28 1.56 1.27
N GLN A 234 7.11 2.19 1.22
CA GLN A 234 6.04 2.03 0.23
C GLN A 234 5.45 3.40 -0.10
N PRO A 235 4.45 3.53 -1.02
CA PRO A 235 3.83 4.82 -1.32
C PRO A 235 3.39 5.56 -0.05
N PRO A 236 3.81 6.83 0.13
CA PRO A 236 3.68 7.55 1.41
C PRO A 236 2.24 8.04 1.69
N PHE A 237 1.45 7.22 2.37
CA PHE A 237 0.08 7.51 2.76
C PHE A 237 -0.09 8.02 4.21
N PHE A 238 0.97 8.26 4.95
CA PHE A 238 0.87 8.71 6.35
C PHE A 238 0.13 10.05 6.50
N ALA A 239 0.36 10.99 5.58
CA ALA A 239 -0.37 12.24 5.53
C ALA A 239 -1.89 12.06 5.38
N GLN A 240 -2.33 11.05 4.61
CA GLN A 240 -3.73 10.70 4.44
C GLN A 240 -4.30 9.98 5.68
N MET A 241 -3.47 9.15 6.37
CA MET A 241 -3.85 8.52 7.64
C MET A 241 -4.06 9.58 8.73
N VAL A 242 -3.16 10.56 8.86
CA VAL A 242 -3.31 11.70 9.76
C VAL A 242 -4.60 12.49 9.45
N ARG A 243 -4.89 12.72 8.18
CA ARG A 243 -6.13 13.38 7.75
C ARG A 243 -7.36 12.59 8.13
N LEU A 244 -7.35 11.28 7.91
CA LEU A 244 -8.48 10.39 8.24
C LEU A 244 -8.83 10.45 9.72
N VAL A 245 -7.84 10.38 10.61
CA VAL A 245 -8.05 10.53 12.06
C VAL A 245 -8.52 11.95 12.39
N ALA A 246 -7.96 12.98 11.75
CA ALA A 246 -8.36 14.37 11.98
C ALA A 246 -9.80 14.68 11.56
N GLU A 247 -10.40 13.93 10.65
CA GLU A 247 -11.81 14.07 10.26
C GLU A 247 -12.77 13.74 11.43
N GLN A 248 -12.34 12.88 12.37
CA GLN A 248 -13.11 12.53 13.56
C GLN A 248 -12.66 13.32 14.81
N ASP A 249 -11.35 13.41 15.05
CA ASP A 249 -10.76 13.95 16.28
C ASP A 249 -10.45 15.46 16.19
N GLY A 250 -10.59 16.05 15.00
CA GLY A 250 -10.36 17.47 14.76
C GLY A 250 -8.94 17.82 14.34
N ASP A 251 -8.75 19.06 13.92
CA ASP A 251 -7.51 19.55 13.30
C ASP A 251 -6.26 19.48 14.20
N GLY A 252 -6.40 19.35 15.52
CA GLY A 252 -5.30 19.17 16.46
C GLY A 252 -4.39 17.98 16.13
N VAL A 253 -4.93 16.95 15.49
CA VAL A 253 -4.18 15.75 15.06
C VAL A 253 -3.02 16.10 14.12
N TYR A 254 -3.21 17.07 13.19
CA TYR A 254 -2.12 17.51 12.32
C TYR A 254 -0.94 18.10 13.09
N ALA A 255 -1.21 18.91 14.11
CA ALA A 255 -0.17 19.48 14.95
C ALA A 255 0.48 18.42 15.86
N GLN A 256 -0.26 17.41 16.28
CA GLN A 256 0.25 16.29 17.09
C GLN A 256 1.29 15.48 16.31
N TYR A 257 1.02 15.11 15.07
CA TYR A 257 1.89 14.26 14.25
C TYR A 257 2.85 15.06 13.34
N LEU A 258 3.03 16.35 13.58
CA LEU A 258 4.00 17.17 12.83
C LEU A 258 5.42 16.59 12.84
N PRO A 259 5.99 16.12 13.99
CA PRO A 259 7.34 15.56 14.01
C PRO A 259 7.51 14.33 13.10
N GLU A 260 6.52 13.46 13.06
CA GLU A 260 6.54 12.24 12.25
C GLU A 260 6.39 12.57 10.76
N LEU A 261 5.49 13.49 10.41
CA LEU A 261 5.35 14.01 9.03
C LEU A 261 6.65 14.65 8.52
N GLN A 262 7.38 15.37 9.40
CA GLN A 262 8.68 15.96 9.07
C GLN A 262 9.75 14.90 8.78
N ARG A 263 9.82 13.83 9.61
CA ARG A 263 10.80 12.74 9.42
C ARG A 263 10.49 11.94 8.16
N GLU A 264 9.22 11.61 7.90
CA GLU A 264 8.83 10.96 6.66
C GLU A 264 9.21 11.81 5.44
N TYR A 265 8.93 13.10 5.47
CA TYR A 265 9.34 14.00 4.39
C TYR A 265 10.86 14.06 4.23
N ALA A 266 11.61 14.09 5.34
CA ALA A 266 13.07 14.07 5.32
C ALA A 266 13.62 12.80 4.66
N TYR A 267 13.05 11.64 4.95
CA TYR A 267 13.41 10.37 4.29
C TYR A 267 13.26 10.46 2.77
N TRP A 268 12.12 10.92 2.28
CA TRP A 268 11.89 11.04 0.84
C TRP A 268 12.73 12.12 0.16
N MET A 269 13.25 13.09 0.90
CA MET A 269 14.04 14.21 0.38
C MET A 269 15.53 14.09 0.70
N ASP A 270 15.97 12.99 1.31
CA ASP A 270 17.38 12.78 1.63
C ASP A 270 18.25 12.77 0.36
N GLY A 271 19.39 13.49 0.44
CA GLY A 271 20.29 13.70 -0.71
C GLY A 271 19.83 14.77 -1.70
N SER A 272 18.77 15.55 -1.40
CA SER A 272 18.32 16.67 -2.26
C SER A 272 19.26 17.86 -2.27
N ASP A 273 19.96 18.12 -1.15
CA ASP A 273 20.83 19.27 -0.99
C ASP A 273 22.11 19.13 -1.82
N GLY A 274 22.40 20.17 -2.62
CA GLY A 274 23.57 20.16 -3.49
C GLY A 274 23.54 19.17 -4.65
N LEU A 275 22.44 18.42 -4.86
CA LEU A 275 22.34 17.46 -5.96
C LEU A 275 22.44 18.19 -7.31
N PRO A 276 23.44 17.85 -8.20
CA PRO A 276 23.58 18.53 -9.49
C PRO A 276 22.41 18.24 -10.43
N ALA A 277 22.14 19.15 -11.37
CA ALA A 277 21.15 18.95 -12.41
C ALA A 277 21.48 17.73 -13.30
N GLY A 278 20.47 16.95 -13.63
CA GLY A 278 20.58 15.71 -14.41
C GLY A 278 21.03 14.50 -13.59
N GLN A 279 21.08 14.59 -12.24
CA GLN A 279 21.51 13.51 -11.37
C GLN A 279 20.39 13.07 -10.41
N ALA A 280 20.59 11.90 -9.81
CA ALA A 280 19.73 11.35 -8.77
C ALA A 280 20.57 10.90 -7.57
N SER A 281 20.00 11.02 -6.37
CA SER A 281 20.55 10.51 -5.13
C SER A 281 19.42 9.82 -4.38
N GLN A 282 19.56 8.55 -4.06
CA GLN A 282 18.50 7.77 -3.39
C GLN A 282 17.12 8.02 -4.02
N HIS A 283 16.16 8.53 -3.26
CA HIS A 283 14.80 8.81 -3.71
C HIS A 283 14.66 10.11 -4.53
N VAL A 284 15.68 10.96 -4.61
CA VAL A 284 15.58 12.27 -5.21
C VAL A 284 16.19 12.31 -6.60
N VAL A 285 15.51 12.97 -7.52
CA VAL A 285 15.96 13.22 -8.88
C VAL A 285 15.92 14.72 -9.16
N ARG A 286 17.05 15.30 -9.57
CA ARG A 286 17.10 16.65 -10.11
C ARG A 286 17.23 16.57 -11.63
N LEU A 287 16.17 16.91 -12.35
CA LEU A 287 16.15 16.88 -13.80
C LEU A 287 17.14 17.89 -14.40
N ALA A 288 17.44 17.76 -15.69
CA ALA A 288 18.41 18.62 -16.38
C ALA A 288 18.05 20.12 -16.35
N ASP A 289 16.76 20.46 -16.24
CA ASP A 289 16.27 21.84 -16.08
C ASP A 289 16.27 22.34 -14.63
N GLY A 290 16.80 21.54 -13.68
CA GLY A 290 16.84 21.85 -12.26
C GLY A 290 15.59 21.46 -11.47
N THR A 291 14.53 20.97 -12.13
CA THR A 291 13.29 20.50 -11.48
C THR A 291 13.60 19.34 -10.53
N LEU A 292 13.12 19.44 -9.26
CA LEU A 292 13.30 18.42 -8.25
C LEU A 292 12.05 17.56 -8.14
N LEU A 293 12.19 16.25 -8.34
CA LEU A 293 11.15 15.23 -8.23
C LEU A 293 11.72 14.00 -7.52
N ASN A 294 10.90 12.97 -7.34
CA ASN A 294 11.27 11.76 -6.61
C ASN A 294 11.08 10.50 -7.46
N ARG A 295 11.84 9.46 -7.11
CA ARG A 295 11.75 8.10 -7.62
C ARG A 295 11.64 7.11 -6.47
N TYR A 296 11.28 5.85 -6.76
CA TYR A 296 11.42 4.74 -5.82
C TYR A 296 12.86 4.23 -5.83
N TRP A 297 13.33 3.78 -4.67
CA TRP A 297 14.70 3.36 -4.45
C TRP A 297 14.81 2.41 -3.27
N ASP A 298 15.73 1.45 -3.30
CA ASP A 298 16.12 0.65 -2.13
C ASP A 298 17.62 0.81 -1.90
N GLU A 299 18.06 0.99 -0.68
CA GLU A 299 19.48 1.18 -0.34
C GLU A 299 20.29 -0.08 -0.62
N ARG A 300 19.69 -1.26 -0.59
CA ARG A 300 20.35 -2.54 -0.80
C ARG A 300 20.33 -2.95 -2.27
N ALA A 301 21.41 -3.63 -2.69
CA ALA A 301 21.58 -4.20 -4.03
C ALA A 301 21.85 -5.72 -3.93
N ALA A 302 20.99 -6.42 -3.19
CA ALA A 302 21.03 -7.86 -2.92
C ALA A 302 19.64 -8.46 -3.15
N PRO A 303 19.50 -9.78 -3.33
CA PRO A 303 18.21 -10.43 -3.42
C PRO A 303 17.29 -10.04 -2.25
N ARG A 304 15.99 -9.90 -2.49
CA ARG A 304 14.99 -9.66 -1.43
C ARG A 304 14.92 -10.91 -0.54
N ASP A 305 14.83 -10.75 0.77
CA ASP A 305 14.71 -11.90 1.66
C ASP A 305 13.41 -12.69 1.38
N GLU A 306 12.31 -11.98 1.21
CA GLU A 306 10.98 -12.56 0.98
C GLU A 306 10.78 -13.18 -0.41
N SER A 307 11.72 -12.97 -1.35
CA SER A 307 11.71 -13.50 -2.72
C SER A 307 13.13 -13.87 -3.17
N TYR A 308 13.92 -14.44 -2.26
CA TYR A 308 15.36 -14.63 -2.45
C TYR A 308 15.68 -15.52 -3.65
N ARG A 309 15.04 -16.67 -3.73
CA ARG A 309 15.20 -17.63 -4.81
C ARG A 309 14.80 -17.03 -6.15
N GLU A 310 13.65 -16.37 -6.20
CA GLU A 310 13.10 -15.75 -7.39
C GLU A 310 14.04 -14.68 -7.95
N ASP A 311 14.63 -13.85 -7.08
CA ASP A 311 15.58 -12.80 -7.47
C ASP A 311 16.91 -13.38 -7.96
N VAL A 312 17.41 -14.44 -7.31
CA VAL A 312 18.64 -15.15 -7.74
C VAL A 312 18.43 -15.82 -9.10
N VAL A 313 17.31 -16.51 -9.30
CA VAL A 313 16.98 -17.16 -10.57
C VAL A 313 16.83 -16.14 -11.70
N THR A 314 16.17 -15.02 -11.44
CA THR A 314 16.03 -13.92 -12.41
C THR A 314 17.40 -13.38 -12.85
N ALA A 315 18.33 -13.19 -11.91
CA ALA A 315 19.69 -12.76 -12.22
C ALA A 315 20.46 -13.82 -13.05
N GLN A 316 20.31 -15.10 -12.73
CA GLN A 316 20.93 -16.20 -13.50
C GLN A 316 20.41 -16.28 -14.93
N GLN A 317 19.15 -15.95 -15.16
CA GLN A 317 18.53 -15.91 -16.50
C GLN A 317 18.92 -14.67 -17.32
N THR A 318 19.55 -13.68 -16.68
CA THR A 318 20.00 -12.42 -17.31
C THR A 318 21.49 -12.13 -17.06
N PRO A 319 22.42 -13.03 -17.44
CA PRO A 319 23.83 -12.93 -17.09
C PRO A 319 24.54 -11.71 -17.72
N GLN A 320 23.93 -11.07 -18.72
CA GLN A 320 24.44 -9.85 -19.35
C GLN A 320 24.13 -8.57 -18.55
N ARG A 321 23.23 -8.64 -17.55
CA ARG A 321 22.87 -7.53 -16.66
C ARG A 321 23.66 -7.64 -15.36
N ASP A 322 24.11 -6.52 -14.81
CA ASP A 322 24.69 -6.51 -13.47
C ASP A 322 23.62 -6.97 -12.45
N ALA A 323 23.95 -8.01 -11.70
CA ALA A 323 23.03 -8.60 -10.73
C ALA A 323 22.67 -7.61 -9.60
N ALA A 324 23.61 -6.78 -9.16
CA ALA A 324 23.37 -5.79 -8.12
C ALA A 324 22.40 -4.70 -8.61
N ASP A 325 22.52 -4.26 -9.86
CA ASP A 325 21.56 -3.35 -10.49
C ASP A 325 20.17 -3.99 -10.61
N LEU A 326 20.09 -5.23 -11.09
CA LEU A 326 18.81 -5.97 -11.19
C LEU A 326 18.14 -6.09 -9.83
N TRP A 327 18.86 -6.55 -8.80
CA TRP A 327 18.29 -6.73 -7.47
C TRP A 327 17.83 -5.41 -6.84
N ARG A 328 18.57 -4.33 -7.02
CA ARG A 328 18.10 -3.01 -6.57
C ARG A 328 16.80 -2.59 -7.24
N ASN A 329 16.68 -2.84 -8.53
CA ASN A 329 15.45 -2.54 -9.28
C ASN A 329 14.27 -3.44 -8.85
N LEU A 330 14.49 -4.72 -8.53
CA LEU A 330 13.49 -5.61 -7.96
C LEU A 330 13.04 -5.13 -6.57
N ARG A 331 13.99 -4.73 -5.72
CA ARG A 331 13.70 -4.17 -4.40
C ARG A 331 12.95 -2.84 -4.47
N ALA A 332 13.39 -1.92 -5.35
CA ALA A 332 12.66 -0.68 -5.61
C ALA A 332 11.27 -0.93 -6.18
N GLY A 333 11.08 -2.02 -6.96
CA GLY A 333 9.77 -2.50 -7.41
C GLY A 333 8.85 -2.83 -6.24
N GLY A 334 9.36 -3.48 -5.20
CA GLY A 334 8.62 -3.72 -3.95
C GLY A 334 8.22 -2.42 -3.25
N GLU A 335 9.09 -1.38 -3.25
CA GLU A 335 8.75 -0.06 -2.70
C GLU A 335 7.61 0.63 -3.44
N THR A 336 7.45 0.37 -4.75
CA THR A 336 6.34 0.96 -5.54
C THR A 336 4.96 0.48 -5.11
N GLY A 337 4.87 -0.66 -4.44
CA GLY A 337 3.63 -1.38 -4.18
C GLY A 337 3.03 -2.05 -5.44
N TRP A 338 3.70 -1.97 -6.61
CA TRP A 338 3.27 -2.57 -7.89
C TRP A 338 4.26 -3.63 -8.37
N ASP A 339 4.59 -4.56 -7.51
CA ASP A 339 5.51 -5.67 -7.75
C ASP A 339 4.76 -6.92 -8.25
N PHE A 340 4.75 -7.20 -9.59
CA PHE A 340 5.37 -6.36 -10.61
C PHE A 340 4.37 -5.99 -11.70
N SER A 341 4.81 -5.09 -12.60
CA SER A 341 4.01 -4.58 -13.71
C SER A 341 4.90 -4.24 -14.89
N SER A 342 4.36 -4.37 -16.09
CA SER A 342 4.95 -3.85 -17.33
C SER A 342 5.25 -2.34 -17.28
N ARG A 343 4.64 -1.62 -16.32
CA ARG A 343 4.92 -0.23 -16.01
C ARG A 343 6.41 0.02 -15.80
N TRP A 344 7.10 -0.93 -15.19
CA TRP A 344 8.50 -0.84 -14.76
C TRP A 344 9.49 -1.53 -15.68
N PHE A 345 9.05 -2.20 -16.73
CA PHE A 345 9.95 -2.96 -17.59
C PHE A 345 10.46 -2.11 -18.75
N ALA A 346 11.76 -2.05 -18.98
CA ALA A 346 12.34 -1.27 -20.06
C ALA A 346 11.78 -1.70 -21.44
N ASP A 347 11.59 -3.00 -21.66
CA ASP A 347 10.94 -3.55 -22.86
C ASP A 347 9.40 -3.55 -22.82
N GLY A 348 8.79 -3.16 -21.68
CA GLY A 348 7.34 -3.20 -21.45
C GLY A 348 6.73 -4.60 -21.35
N LYS A 349 7.52 -5.67 -21.17
CA LYS A 349 7.07 -7.06 -21.26
C LYS A 349 7.64 -7.99 -20.21
N THR A 350 8.95 -7.91 -19.92
CA THR A 350 9.66 -8.93 -19.15
C THR A 350 10.26 -8.38 -17.87
N LEU A 351 10.09 -9.11 -16.77
CA LEU A 351 10.64 -8.77 -15.45
C LEU A 351 12.16 -8.62 -15.47
N ALA A 352 12.84 -9.38 -16.32
CA ALA A 352 14.29 -9.29 -16.50
C ALA A 352 14.78 -7.87 -16.90
N THR A 353 13.91 -7.05 -17.46
CA THR A 353 14.19 -5.67 -17.87
C THR A 353 13.65 -4.62 -16.90
N VAL A 354 13.33 -5.02 -15.66
CA VAL A 354 12.84 -4.10 -14.62
C VAL A 354 13.80 -2.93 -14.43
N ASP A 355 13.29 -1.70 -14.47
CA ASP A 355 14.06 -0.45 -14.40
C ASP A 355 13.27 0.64 -13.65
N VAL A 356 12.99 0.37 -12.37
CA VAL A 356 12.25 1.29 -11.49
C VAL A 356 13.07 2.52 -11.15
N THR A 357 14.38 2.32 -10.93
CA THR A 357 15.25 3.37 -10.41
C THR A 357 15.56 4.48 -11.41
N SER A 358 15.26 4.27 -12.69
CA SER A 358 15.35 5.29 -13.74
C SER A 358 14.07 6.11 -13.92
N ILE A 359 13.00 5.76 -13.22
CA ILE A 359 11.67 6.32 -13.42
C ILE A 359 11.31 7.33 -12.33
N VAL A 360 10.79 8.47 -12.74
CA VAL A 360 10.09 9.46 -11.90
C VAL A 360 8.59 9.18 -12.01
N PRO A 361 7.99 8.50 -11.02
CA PRO A 361 6.61 8.04 -11.12
C PRO A 361 5.61 9.12 -10.69
N VAL A 362 4.44 9.11 -11.33
CA VAL A 362 3.42 10.12 -11.09
C VAL A 362 2.77 10.01 -9.71
N ASP A 363 2.54 8.80 -9.22
CA ASP A 363 1.90 8.51 -7.93
C ASP A 363 2.72 9.03 -6.74
N LEU A 364 4.00 8.65 -6.62
CA LEU A 364 4.89 9.11 -5.56
C LEU A 364 4.94 10.63 -5.50
N ASN A 365 5.13 11.29 -6.66
CA ASN A 365 5.24 12.74 -6.70
C ASN A 365 3.94 13.45 -6.33
N CYS A 366 2.78 12.86 -6.64
CA CYS A 366 1.48 13.36 -6.19
C CYS A 366 1.28 13.21 -4.68
N LEU A 367 1.69 12.07 -4.11
CA LEU A 367 1.60 11.83 -2.66
C LEU A 367 2.52 12.77 -1.89
N LEU A 368 3.73 13.03 -2.40
CA LEU A 368 4.65 14.00 -1.78
C LEU A 368 4.12 15.44 -1.86
N ALA A 369 3.47 15.84 -2.95
CA ALA A 369 2.79 17.14 -3.01
C ALA A 369 1.66 17.26 -1.96
N ASP A 370 1.00 16.15 -1.64
CA ASP A 370 -0.04 16.12 -0.61
C ASP A 370 0.57 16.11 0.81
N LEU A 371 1.69 15.43 1.02
CA LEU A 371 2.47 15.48 2.26
C LEU A 371 2.98 16.90 2.54
N GLU A 372 3.52 17.60 1.53
CA GLU A 372 3.96 19.00 1.64
C GLU A 372 2.81 19.93 2.05
N ARG A 373 1.60 19.76 1.49
CA ARG A 373 0.40 20.51 1.92
C ARG A 373 -0.05 20.17 3.33
N THR A 374 0.07 18.90 3.73
CA THR A 374 -0.28 18.45 5.07
C THR A 374 0.68 19.02 6.10
N LEU A 375 1.98 19.06 5.80
CA LEU A 375 3.00 19.73 6.60
C LEU A 375 2.69 21.23 6.76
N ALA A 376 2.35 21.91 5.65
CA ALA A 376 1.98 23.33 5.71
C ALA A 376 0.79 23.57 6.66
N LYS A 377 -0.25 22.72 6.60
CA LYS A 377 -1.38 22.79 7.55
C LYS A 377 -0.93 22.56 8.99
N ALA A 378 -0.11 21.55 9.24
CA ALA A 378 0.38 21.22 10.57
C ALA A 378 1.23 22.35 11.18
N TYR A 379 2.14 22.97 10.41
CA TYR A 379 2.91 24.13 10.82
C TYR A 379 2.03 25.34 11.14
N ARG A 380 1.01 25.63 10.32
CA ARG A 380 0.06 26.72 10.61
C ARG A 380 -0.66 26.53 11.93
N LEU A 381 -1.09 25.31 12.24
CA LEU A 381 -1.75 24.98 13.51
C LEU A 381 -0.81 25.10 14.71
N ARG A 382 0.50 25.00 14.51
CA ARG A 382 1.54 25.29 15.51
C ARG A 382 1.92 26.76 15.59
N GLY A 383 1.39 27.63 14.73
CA GLY A 383 1.75 29.04 14.63
C GLY A 383 3.06 29.31 13.87
N ASP A 384 3.65 28.31 13.27
CA ASP A 384 4.89 28.44 12.48
C ASP A 384 4.57 28.79 11.01
N VAL A 385 4.30 30.08 10.79
CA VAL A 385 3.88 30.60 9.48
C VAL A 385 4.99 30.46 8.44
N THR A 386 6.26 30.66 8.83
CA THR A 386 7.41 30.63 7.92
C THR A 386 7.59 29.24 7.29
N HIS A 387 7.59 28.19 8.11
CA HIS A 387 7.68 26.83 7.59
C HIS A 387 6.41 26.43 6.81
N ALA A 388 5.24 26.91 7.24
CA ALA A 388 4.00 26.65 6.50
C ALA A 388 4.04 27.21 5.08
N GLU A 389 4.45 28.48 4.91
CA GLU A 389 4.60 29.12 3.59
C GLU A 389 5.65 28.43 2.73
N ASN A 390 6.77 27.99 3.32
CA ASN A 390 7.79 27.22 2.60
C ASN A 390 7.22 25.90 2.07
N MET A 391 6.47 25.14 2.87
CA MET A 391 5.86 23.88 2.45
C MET A 391 4.78 24.10 1.39
N GLU A 392 3.98 25.16 1.48
CA GLU A 392 3.02 25.53 0.43
C GLU A 392 3.70 25.83 -0.90
N GLN A 393 4.82 26.58 -0.85
CA GLN A 393 5.59 26.88 -2.06
C GLN A 393 6.20 25.63 -2.66
N ARG A 394 6.73 24.70 -1.83
CA ARG A 394 7.23 23.40 -2.31
C ARG A 394 6.13 22.58 -2.97
N ALA A 395 4.97 22.47 -2.34
CA ALA A 395 3.81 21.75 -2.87
C ALA A 395 3.33 22.34 -4.22
N ALA A 396 3.29 23.67 -4.32
CA ALA A 396 2.93 24.36 -5.55
C ALA A 396 3.95 24.10 -6.68
N THR A 397 5.25 24.20 -6.36
CA THR A 397 6.34 23.95 -7.31
C THR A 397 6.32 22.50 -7.81
N ARG A 398 6.14 21.52 -6.90
CA ARG A 398 6.01 20.10 -7.27
C ARG A 398 4.75 19.85 -8.12
N ALA A 399 3.62 20.44 -7.76
CA ALA A 399 2.39 20.33 -8.53
C ALA A 399 2.55 20.89 -9.96
N ASP A 400 3.24 22.02 -10.12
CA ASP A 400 3.55 22.58 -11.45
C ASP A 400 4.50 21.66 -12.24
N ALA A 401 5.50 21.09 -11.60
CA ALA A 401 6.40 20.13 -12.21
C ALA A 401 5.66 18.88 -12.69
N ILE A 402 4.76 18.31 -11.87
CA ILE A 402 3.93 17.16 -12.24
C ILE A 402 3.07 17.50 -13.49
N ARG A 403 2.40 18.66 -13.49
CA ARG A 403 1.56 19.07 -14.60
C ARG A 403 2.33 19.27 -15.90
N ARG A 404 3.59 19.66 -15.83
CA ARG A 404 4.46 19.94 -16.98
C ARG A 404 5.24 18.72 -17.44
N VAL A 405 5.89 17.98 -16.50
CA VAL A 405 6.84 16.91 -16.82
C VAL A 405 6.14 15.57 -17.02
N LEU A 406 5.13 15.29 -16.18
CA LEU A 406 4.45 13.98 -16.14
C LEU A 406 3.15 13.95 -16.95
N TRP A 407 2.79 15.04 -17.64
CA TRP A 407 1.68 15.06 -18.58
C TRP A 407 2.11 14.52 -19.95
N ASP A 408 1.48 13.44 -20.37
CA ASP A 408 1.71 12.85 -21.68
C ASP A 408 0.64 13.30 -22.70
N PRO A 409 0.99 14.19 -23.63
CA PRO A 409 0.04 14.67 -24.63
C PRO A 409 -0.35 13.61 -25.66
N LYS A 410 0.45 12.54 -25.85
CA LYS A 410 0.11 11.42 -26.75
C LYS A 410 -0.96 10.53 -26.13
N LEU A 411 -0.82 10.23 -24.83
CA LEU A 411 -1.79 9.43 -24.07
C LEU A 411 -3.00 10.25 -23.65
N GLN A 412 -2.91 11.57 -23.62
CA GLN A 412 -3.92 12.47 -23.02
C GLN A 412 -4.17 12.11 -21.54
N ALA A 413 -3.07 11.81 -20.81
CA ALA A 413 -3.07 11.31 -19.45
C ALA A 413 -1.77 11.69 -18.73
N PHE A 414 -1.74 11.55 -17.43
CA PHE A 414 -0.49 11.59 -16.69
C PHE A 414 0.21 10.23 -16.77
N GLY A 415 1.53 10.24 -16.86
CA GLY A 415 2.38 9.06 -16.92
C GLY A 415 3.69 9.27 -16.18
N ASP A 416 4.60 8.33 -16.35
CA ASP A 416 5.90 8.34 -15.71
C ASP A 416 6.98 8.88 -16.66
N TYR A 417 8.03 9.45 -16.07
CA TYR A 417 9.14 10.04 -16.83
C TYR A 417 10.44 9.30 -16.55
N ASP A 418 11.07 8.81 -17.58
CA ASP A 418 12.41 8.24 -17.55
C ASP A 418 13.43 9.38 -17.58
N PHE A 419 14.10 9.63 -16.44
CA PHE A 419 15.03 10.76 -16.34
C PHE A 419 16.39 10.46 -16.96
N VAL A 420 16.75 9.18 -17.13
CA VAL A 420 18.00 8.73 -17.77
C VAL A 420 17.89 8.95 -19.28
N HIS A 421 16.79 8.50 -19.90
CA HIS A 421 16.51 8.71 -21.33
C HIS A 421 15.86 10.05 -21.62
N ARG A 422 15.49 10.83 -20.59
CA ARG A 422 14.86 12.17 -20.69
C ARG A 422 13.57 12.17 -21.51
N SER A 423 12.73 11.18 -21.31
CA SER A 423 11.48 11.01 -22.06
C SER A 423 10.36 10.46 -21.19
N LEU A 424 9.11 10.75 -21.58
CA LEU A 424 7.96 10.06 -21.02
C LEU A 424 7.98 8.58 -21.44
N THR A 425 7.54 7.70 -20.55
CA THR A 425 7.50 6.25 -20.83
C THR A 425 6.42 5.87 -21.83
N HIS A 426 5.44 6.75 -22.07
CA HIS A 426 4.28 6.52 -22.94
C HIS A 426 3.48 5.25 -22.57
N ARG A 427 3.42 4.91 -21.27
CA ARG A 427 2.66 3.78 -20.75
C ARG A 427 1.46 4.30 -19.98
N LEU A 428 0.26 3.96 -20.46
CA LEU A 428 -0.97 4.30 -19.75
C LEU A 428 -1.25 3.28 -18.66
N THR A 429 -1.33 3.77 -17.44
CA THR A 429 -1.66 2.96 -16.24
C THR A 429 -2.70 3.68 -15.39
N ALA A 430 -3.31 2.95 -14.47
CA ALA A 430 -4.25 3.54 -13.51
C ALA A 430 -3.59 4.55 -12.55
N ALA A 431 -2.25 4.64 -12.49
CA ALA A 431 -1.56 5.69 -11.75
C ALA A 431 -1.90 7.11 -12.24
N THR A 432 -2.42 7.25 -13.47
CA THR A 432 -2.91 8.53 -14.03
C THR A 432 -4.00 9.20 -13.17
N VAL A 433 -4.64 8.46 -12.24
CA VAL A 433 -5.69 9.03 -11.37
C VAL A 433 -5.14 9.74 -10.12
N TYR A 434 -3.87 9.51 -9.75
CA TYR A 434 -3.28 10.14 -8.56
C TYR A 434 -3.28 11.68 -8.60
N PRO A 435 -2.99 12.35 -9.73
CA PRO A 435 -3.11 13.81 -9.82
C PRO A 435 -4.55 14.32 -9.58
N LEU A 436 -5.56 13.50 -9.88
CA LEU A 436 -6.96 13.83 -9.58
C LEU A 436 -7.24 13.61 -8.09
N TYR A 437 -6.81 12.49 -7.55
CA TYR A 437 -6.98 12.15 -6.13
C TYR A 437 -6.35 13.21 -5.22
N THR A 438 -5.12 13.60 -5.48
CA THR A 438 -4.39 14.60 -4.69
C THR A 438 -4.73 16.05 -5.04
N GLY A 439 -5.52 16.30 -6.08
CA GLY A 439 -5.89 17.65 -6.51
C GLY A 439 -4.77 18.42 -7.20
N VAL A 440 -3.79 17.73 -7.76
CA VAL A 440 -2.65 18.31 -8.51
C VAL A 440 -3.03 18.67 -9.93
N ALA A 441 -3.89 17.88 -10.59
CA ALA A 441 -4.30 18.13 -11.98
C ALA A 441 -4.98 19.48 -12.15
N SER A 442 -4.79 20.14 -13.31
CA SER A 442 -5.67 21.23 -13.72
C SER A 442 -7.06 20.69 -14.09
N ARG A 443 -8.09 21.53 -14.05
CA ARG A 443 -9.45 21.12 -14.44
C ARG A 443 -9.50 20.53 -15.86
N GLN A 444 -8.74 21.12 -16.79
CA GLN A 444 -8.69 20.63 -18.17
C GLN A 444 -8.01 19.28 -18.26
N GLN A 445 -6.87 19.09 -17.58
CA GLN A 445 -6.18 17.78 -17.53
C GLN A 445 -7.06 16.73 -16.89
N ALA A 446 -7.73 17.04 -15.78
CA ALA A 446 -8.62 16.09 -15.11
C ALA A 446 -9.77 15.63 -16.00
N LYS A 447 -10.42 16.55 -16.73
CA LYS A 447 -11.46 16.21 -17.71
C LYS A 447 -10.93 15.30 -18.82
N THR A 448 -9.73 15.59 -19.32
CA THR A 448 -9.08 14.78 -20.36
C THR A 448 -8.72 13.39 -19.83
N VAL A 449 -8.14 13.30 -18.62
CA VAL A 449 -7.85 12.02 -17.95
C VAL A 449 -9.13 11.20 -17.76
N ALA A 450 -10.23 11.82 -17.31
CA ALA A 450 -11.51 11.12 -17.15
C ALA A 450 -11.95 10.45 -18.47
N ALA A 451 -11.89 11.16 -19.59
CA ALA A 451 -12.23 10.62 -20.90
C ALA A 451 -11.27 9.46 -21.31
N THR A 452 -9.97 9.60 -21.06
CA THR A 452 -8.98 8.57 -21.36
C THR A 452 -9.17 7.34 -20.49
N VAL A 453 -9.38 7.49 -19.19
CA VAL A 453 -9.66 6.38 -18.25
C VAL A 453 -10.93 5.63 -18.67
N GLN A 454 -11.99 6.35 -19.04
CA GLN A 454 -13.24 5.76 -19.50
C GLN A 454 -13.05 4.92 -20.77
N ARG A 455 -12.26 5.40 -21.72
CA ARG A 455 -12.04 4.75 -23.01
C ARG A 455 -11.06 3.58 -22.93
N GLU A 456 -9.98 3.73 -22.13
CA GLU A 456 -8.80 2.88 -22.24
C GLU A 456 -8.64 1.90 -21.06
N LEU A 457 -9.09 2.27 -19.86
CA LEU A 457 -8.85 1.47 -18.64
C LEU A 457 -10.14 0.91 -18.00
N LEU A 458 -11.31 1.50 -18.32
CA LEU A 458 -12.57 1.03 -17.76
C LEU A 458 -12.98 -0.30 -18.42
N ARG A 459 -13.18 -1.31 -17.58
CA ARG A 459 -13.53 -2.69 -17.97
C ARG A 459 -14.89 -3.11 -17.35
N PRO A 460 -15.47 -4.25 -17.74
CA PRO A 460 -16.73 -4.73 -17.16
C PRO A 460 -16.73 -4.81 -15.63
N GLY A 461 -15.63 -5.26 -15.02
CA GLY A 461 -15.50 -5.46 -13.58
C GLY A 461 -14.98 -4.27 -12.77
N GLY A 462 -14.56 -3.19 -13.42
CA GLY A 462 -13.94 -2.04 -12.78
C GLY A 462 -12.84 -1.41 -13.62
N LEU A 463 -11.81 -0.89 -12.98
CA LEU A 463 -10.67 -0.25 -13.65
C LEU A 463 -9.50 -1.24 -13.74
N ALA A 464 -9.01 -1.50 -14.94
CA ALA A 464 -7.79 -2.28 -15.14
C ALA A 464 -6.55 -1.47 -14.72
N THR A 465 -5.52 -2.16 -14.23
CA THR A 465 -4.28 -1.55 -13.76
C THR A 465 -3.48 -0.94 -14.91
N THR A 466 -3.36 -1.69 -16.02
CA THR A 466 -2.67 -1.29 -17.25
C THR A 466 -3.45 -1.77 -18.48
N GLN A 467 -2.94 -1.45 -19.68
CA GLN A 467 -3.47 -1.99 -20.94
C GLN A 467 -2.78 -3.29 -21.35
N VAL A 468 -1.69 -3.68 -20.69
CA VAL A 468 -0.83 -4.79 -21.07
C VAL A 468 -1.17 -6.02 -20.23
N ASN A 469 -1.31 -7.17 -20.88
CA ASN A 469 -1.35 -8.47 -20.22
C ASN A 469 0.05 -9.09 -20.34
N SER A 470 0.90 -8.87 -19.34
CA SER A 470 2.26 -9.44 -19.27
C SER A 470 2.32 -10.74 -18.46
N GLY A 471 1.22 -11.13 -17.82
CA GLY A 471 1.19 -12.20 -16.82
C GLY A 471 1.60 -11.73 -15.42
N GLN A 472 2.04 -10.47 -15.27
CA GLN A 472 2.33 -9.90 -13.95
C GLN A 472 1.06 -9.46 -13.24
N GLN A 473 1.09 -9.54 -11.91
CA GLN A 473 -0.11 -9.29 -11.10
C GLN A 473 -0.63 -7.84 -11.15
N TRP A 474 0.23 -6.85 -11.41
CA TRP A 474 -0.14 -5.44 -11.55
C TRP A 474 -0.31 -5.01 -13.01
N ASP A 475 -0.71 -5.95 -13.88
CA ASP A 475 -1.10 -5.70 -15.26
C ASP A 475 -2.52 -6.20 -15.54
N ALA A 476 -3.05 -5.87 -16.71
CA ALA A 476 -4.32 -6.43 -17.16
C ALA A 476 -4.26 -7.97 -17.17
N PRO A 477 -5.34 -8.67 -16.87
CA PRO A 477 -6.71 -8.19 -16.68
C PRO A 477 -7.03 -7.75 -15.24
N ASN A 478 -6.02 -7.60 -14.36
CA ASN A 478 -6.21 -7.42 -12.95
C ASN A 478 -6.62 -5.98 -12.57
N GLY A 479 -7.61 -5.88 -11.71
CA GLY A 479 -8.02 -4.66 -11.01
C GLY A 479 -7.78 -4.79 -9.51
N TRP A 480 -7.41 -3.68 -8.87
CA TRP A 480 -6.98 -3.60 -7.49
C TRP A 480 -7.79 -2.56 -6.72
N ALA A 481 -8.22 -2.90 -5.51
CA ALA A 481 -9.08 -2.05 -4.69
C ALA A 481 -8.54 -0.64 -4.47
N PRO A 482 -7.25 -0.42 -4.15
CA PRO A 482 -6.69 0.93 -3.99
C PRO A 482 -6.94 1.82 -5.21
N LEU A 483 -6.70 1.31 -6.41
CA LEU A 483 -6.81 2.08 -7.65
C LEU A 483 -8.27 2.45 -7.98
N GLN A 484 -9.23 1.59 -7.66
CA GLN A 484 -10.66 1.90 -7.79
C GLN A 484 -11.03 3.06 -6.87
N TYR A 485 -10.64 2.99 -5.59
CA TYR A 485 -10.91 4.04 -4.61
C TYR A 485 -10.31 5.39 -5.04
N LEU A 486 -9.02 5.41 -5.39
CA LEU A 486 -8.33 6.62 -5.81
C LEU A 486 -8.98 7.25 -7.05
N ALA A 487 -9.37 6.43 -8.03
CA ALA A 487 -10.10 6.89 -9.22
C ALA A 487 -11.46 7.50 -8.85
N VAL A 488 -12.25 6.79 -8.04
CA VAL A 488 -13.60 7.24 -7.64
C VAL A 488 -13.52 8.58 -6.90
N ILE A 489 -12.63 8.70 -5.91
CA ILE A 489 -12.49 9.92 -5.11
C ILE A 489 -11.91 11.07 -5.96
N GLY A 490 -10.89 10.78 -6.79
CA GLY A 490 -10.30 11.77 -7.68
C GLY A 490 -11.29 12.33 -8.70
N LEU A 491 -12.07 11.48 -9.35
CA LEU A 491 -13.10 11.88 -10.31
C LEU A 491 -14.21 12.71 -9.65
N ARG A 492 -14.68 12.32 -8.47
CA ARG A 492 -15.66 13.10 -7.69
C ARG A 492 -15.14 14.50 -7.36
N ARG A 493 -13.87 14.63 -6.99
CA ARG A 493 -13.22 15.93 -6.71
C ARG A 493 -13.27 16.88 -7.91
N TYR A 494 -13.17 16.36 -9.12
CA TYR A 494 -13.17 17.15 -10.36
C TYR A 494 -14.53 17.21 -11.08
N SER A 495 -15.61 16.88 -10.36
CA SER A 495 -16.99 16.96 -10.89
C SER A 495 -17.27 16.01 -12.06
N GLU A 496 -16.66 14.81 -12.01
CA GLU A 496 -16.92 13.70 -12.93
C GLU A 496 -17.69 12.54 -12.21
N PRO A 497 -18.86 12.82 -11.59
CA PRO A 497 -19.53 11.85 -10.71
C PRO A 497 -20.11 10.65 -11.48
N ALA A 498 -20.45 10.80 -12.74
CA ALA A 498 -21.02 9.71 -13.54
C ALA A 498 -20.00 8.60 -13.80
N LEU A 499 -18.76 8.96 -14.15
CA LEU A 499 -17.68 7.98 -14.34
C LEU A 499 -17.27 7.36 -12.99
N ALA A 500 -17.16 8.18 -11.94
CA ALA A 500 -16.89 7.70 -10.59
C ALA A 500 -17.91 6.64 -10.13
N GLN A 501 -19.20 6.91 -10.34
CA GLN A 501 -20.29 5.96 -10.04
C GLN A 501 -20.19 4.69 -10.89
N THR A 502 -19.84 4.81 -12.17
CA THR A 502 -19.68 3.64 -13.05
C THR A 502 -18.56 2.73 -12.57
N ILE A 503 -17.39 3.27 -12.23
CA ILE A 503 -16.26 2.50 -11.69
C ILE A 503 -16.68 1.83 -10.37
N ALA A 504 -17.23 2.60 -9.43
CA ALA A 504 -17.66 2.09 -8.13
C ALA A 504 -18.70 0.96 -8.28
N THR A 505 -19.72 1.16 -9.13
CA THR A 505 -20.78 0.17 -9.35
C THR A 505 -20.23 -1.13 -9.94
N ARG A 506 -19.33 -1.06 -10.92
CA ARG A 506 -18.70 -2.24 -11.52
C ARG A 506 -17.87 -2.99 -10.48
N TRP A 507 -17.02 -2.28 -9.74
CA TRP A 507 -16.19 -2.87 -8.69
C TRP A 507 -17.01 -3.50 -7.56
N ILE A 508 -18.04 -2.83 -7.06
CA ILE A 508 -18.96 -3.38 -6.06
C ILE A 508 -19.59 -4.68 -6.59
N LYS A 509 -20.12 -4.67 -7.82
CA LYS A 509 -20.73 -5.88 -8.41
C LYS A 509 -19.74 -7.03 -8.53
N THR A 510 -18.51 -6.77 -8.94
CA THR A 510 -17.45 -7.78 -9.03
C THR A 510 -17.18 -8.43 -7.67
N ASN A 511 -16.98 -7.62 -6.62
CA ASN A 511 -16.73 -8.11 -5.27
C ASN A 511 -17.93 -8.87 -4.69
N VAL A 512 -19.12 -8.28 -4.77
CA VAL A 512 -20.36 -8.88 -4.21
C VAL A 512 -20.71 -10.17 -4.94
N SER A 513 -20.58 -10.22 -6.27
CA SER A 513 -20.82 -11.44 -7.04
C SER A 513 -19.84 -12.56 -6.66
N TYR A 514 -18.54 -12.23 -6.51
CA TYR A 514 -17.56 -13.20 -6.05
C TYR A 514 -17.89 -13.72 -4.64
N TYR A 515 -18.23 -12.82 -3.74
CA TYR A 515 -18.64 -13.17 -2.38
C TYR A 515 -19.87 -14.09 -2.36
N GLN A 516 -20.90 -13.78 -3.13
CA GLN A 516 -22.12 -14.60 -3.22
C GLN A 516 -21.87 -16.02 -3.70
N HIS A 517 -20.88 -16.22 -4.58
CA HIS A 517 -20.55 -17.55 -5.10
C HIS A 517 -19.57 -18.34 -4.22
N THR A 518 -18.68 -17.65 -3.49
CA THR A 518 -17.55 -18.29 -2.81
C THR A 518 -17.56 -18.11 -1.30
N GLY A 519 -18.33 -17.16 -0.78
CA GLY A 519 -18.26 -16.70 0.61
C GLY A 519 -16.98 -15.93 0.94
N LYS A 520 -16.21 -15.45 -0.06
CA LYS A 520 -14.88 -14.87 0.12
C LYS A 520 -14.73 -13.51 -0.55
N LEU A 521 -13.83 -12.69 0.00
CA LEU A 521 -13.30 -11.48 -0.62
C LEU A 521 -11.79 -11.64 -0.82
N VAL A 522 -11.30 -11.41 -2.05
CA VAL A 522 -9.91 -11.69 -2.40
C VAL A 522 -9.13 -10.42 -2.71
N GLU A 523 -7.82 -10.55 -2.80
CA GLU A 523 -6.85 -9.47 -2.96
C GLU A 523 -7.08 -8.63 -4.22
N LYS A 524 -7.37 -9.28 -5.35
CA LYS A 524 -7.52 -8.69 -6.68
C LYS A 524 -8.52 -9.48 -7.53
N TYR A 525 -9.07 -8.85 -8.56
CA TYR A 525 -10.08 -9.46 -9.43
C TYR A 525 -9.72 -9.27 -10.91
N ASP A 526 -10.11 -10.24 -11.74
CA ASP A 526 -10.13 -10.09 -13.19
C ASP A 526 -11.28 -9.15 -13.58
N VAL A 527 -10.93 -7.96 -14.03
CA VAL A 527 -11.92 -6.93 -14.41
C VAL A 527 -12.32 -6.98 -15.88
N ASP A 528 -11.62 -7.76 -16.70
CA ASP A 528 -11.97 -8.03 -18.11
C ASP A 528 -13.00 -9.17 -18.25
N ALA A 529 -13.19 -9.98 -17.21
CA ALA A 529 -14.11 -11.11 -17.24
C ALA A 529 -15.53 -10.66 -17.64
N ALA A 530 -16.13 -11.40 -18.57
CA ALA A 530 -17.50 -11.14 -19.05
C ALA A 530 -18.55 -11.34 -17.95
N THR A 531 -18.27 -12.25 -17.01
CA THR A 531 -19.11 -12.50 -15.83
C THR A 531 -18.45 -11.87 -14.61
N PRO A 532 -19.15 -11.02 -13.84
CA PRO A 532 -18.60 -10.45 -12.60
C PRO A 532 -18.20 -11.53 -11.59
N GLY A 533 -17.16 -11.23 -10.80
CA GLY A 533 -16.75 -12.11 -9.70
C GLY A 533 -15.81 -13.23 -10.10
N VAL A 534 -14.91 -12.98 -11.02
CA VAL A 534 -13.77 -13.86 -11.33
C VAL A 534 -12.54 -13.39 -10.55
N ALA A 535 -11.91 -14.31 -9.81
CA ALA A 535 -10.63 -14.01 -9.15
C ALA A 535 -9.53 -13.81 -10.18
N ALA A 536 -8.62 -12.87 -9.90
CA ALA A 536 -7.47 -12.59 -10.75
C ALA A 536 -6.39 -13.66 -10.62
N GLY A 537 -5.55 -13.79 -11.66
CA GLY A 537 -4.35 -14.61 -11.66
C GLY A 537 -3.08 -13.81 -11.37
N GLY A 538 -1.94 -14.50 -11.36
CA GLY A 538 -0.61 -13.92 -11.09
C GLY A 538 -0.32 -13.75 -9.60
N GLY A 539 0.96 -13.49 -9.29
CA GLY A 539 1.45 -13.38 -7.92
C GLY A 539 2.18 -14.64 -7.44
N GLU A 540 2.97 -14.47 -6.39
CA GLU A 540 3.86 -15.51 -5.86
C GLU A 540 3.14 -16.49 -4.90
N TYR A 541 1.89 -16.23 -4.52
CA TYR A 541 1.11 -17.02 -3.56
C TYR A 541 -0.38 -17.14 -3.95
N PRO A 542 -1.10 -18.17 -3.43
CA PRO A 542 -2.53 -18.31 -3.66
C PRO A 542 -3.34 -17.15 -3.10
N LEU A 543 -4.42 -16.79 -3.77
CA LEU A 543 -5.36 -15.76 -3.29
C LEU A 543 -5.93 -16.15 -1.92
N GLN A 544 -5.98 -15.16 -1.02
CA GLN A 544 -6.46 -15.31 0.34
C GLN A 544 -7.87 -14.74 0.50
N ASP A 545 -8.62 -15.30 1.47
CA ASP A 545 -9.91 -14.75 1.86
C ASP A 545 -9.73 -13.52 2.76
N GLY A 546 -10.61 -12.53 2.58
CA GLY A 546 -10.70 -11.40 3.47
C GLY A 546 -9.57 -10.40 3.36
N PHE A 547 -9.08 -10.13 2.16
CA PHE A 547 -7.95 -9.20 2.00
C PHE A 547 -8.31 -7.78 2.42
N GLY A 548 -7.52 -7.20 3.33
CA GLY A 548 -7.84 -6.00 4.08
C GLY A 548 -8.20 -4.77 3.23
N TRP A 549 -7.42 -4.42 2.19
CA TRP A 549 -7.77 -3.27 1.34
C TRP A 549 -9.03 -3.50 0.50
N THR A 550 -9.32 -4.76 0.10
CA THR A 550 -10.57 -5.08 -0.60
C THR A 550 -11.76 -4.87 0.32
N ASN A 551 -11.67 -5.38 1.55
CA ASN A 551 -12.68 -5.16 2.59
C ASN A 551 -12.90 -3.67 2.83
N GLY A 552 -11.81 -2.91 3.00
CA GLY A 552 -11.86 -1.49 3.32
C GLY A 552 -12.48 -0.66 2.20
N VAL A 553 -11.99 -0.81 0.98
CA VAL A 553 -12.50 -0.07 -0.18
C VAL A 553 -13.95 -0.46 -0.49
N LEU A 554 -14.27 -1.75 -0.46
CA LEU A 554 -15.65 -2.19 -0.68
C LEU A 554 -16.60 -1.56 0.36
N ARG A 555 -16.22 -1.57 1.64
CA ARG A 555 -17.00 -0.98 2.72
C ARG A 555 -17.30 0.50 2.50
N VAL A 556 -16.29 1.28 2.06
CA VAL A 556 -16.45 2.69 1.72
C VAL A 556 -17.36 2.88 0.50
N LEU A 557 -17.15 2.11 -0.56
CA LEU A 557 -17.94 2.26 -1.79
C LEU A 557 -19.42 1.89 -1.57
N LEU A 558 -19.71 0.92 -0.70
CA LEU A 558 -21.08 0.56 -0.30
C LEU A 558 -21.78 1.70 0.42
N VAL A 559 -21.05 2.49 1.21
CA VAL A 559 -21.61 3.70 1.87
C VAL A 559 -21.82 4.84 0.86
N LEU A 560 -20.88 5.03 -0.07
CA LEU A 560 -20.98 6.09 -1.09
C LEU A 560 -22.06 5.82 -2.16
N TYR A 561 -22.33 4.54 -2.45
CA TYR A 561 -23.27 4.10 -3.50
C TYR A 561 -24.21 2.97 -3.02
N PRO A 562 -25.03 3.23 -1.99
CA PRO A 562 -25.84 2.19 -1.33
C PRO A 562 -26.88 1.52 -2.23
N GLN A 563 -27.32 2.20 -3.29
CA GLN A 563 -28.32 1.66 -4.23
C GLN A 563 -27.78 0.50 -5.07
N THR A 564 -26.47 0.35 -5.19
CA THR A 564 -25.84 -0.72 -5.99
C THR A 564 -26.13 -2.11 -5.42
N VAL A 565 -26.23 -2.24 -4.09
CA VAL A 565 -26.50 -3.52 -3.41
C VAL A 565 -27.99 -3.91 -3.49
N GLN A 566 -28.89 -2.95 -3.51
CA GLN A 566 -30.35 -3.22 -3.61
C GLN A 566 -30.71 -3.82 -4.97
N ALA A 567 -29.99 -3.48 -6.04
CA ALA A 567 -30.15 -4.03 -7.38
C ALA A 567 -29.56 -5.44 -7.54
N SER A 568 -28.81 -5.95 -6.55
CA SER A 568 -28.13 -7.25 -6.59
C SER A 568 -28.82 -8.33 -5.73
N ARG A 569 -30.07 -8.10 -5.28
CA ARG A 569 -30.81 -9.13 -4.55
C ARG A 569 -31.30 -10.26 -5.48
N PRO A 570 -31.36 -11.53 -4.99
CA PRO A 570 -31.62 -12.70 -5.82
C PRO A 570 -32.95 -12.78 -6.56
N SER A 571 -33.85 -11.79 -6.42
CA SER A 571 -35.15 -11.75 -7.11
C SER A 571 -35.07 -11.53 -8.62
N ASP A 572 -33.88 -11.18 -9.16
CA ASP A 572 -33.70 -10.87 -10.58
C ASP A 572 -32.81 -11.86 -11.35
N ILE A 573 -32.49 -13.02 -10.75
CA ILE A 573 -31.78 -14.09 -11.44
C ILE A 573 -32.82 -15.13 -11.87
N PRO A 574 -33.02 -15.39 -13.19
CA PRO A 574 -33.84 -16.52 -13.64
C PRO A 574 -33.21 -17.82 -13.10
N GLU A 575 -34.01 -18.68 -12.49
CA GLU A 575 -33.58 -20.01 -12.09
C GLU A 575 -33.06 -20.75 -13.32
N GLY A 576 -31.73 -20.89 -13.43
CA GLY A 576 -31.10 -21.79 -14.38
C GLY A 576 -31.31 -23.24 -13.95
N PRO A 577 -31.38 -24.21 -14.88
CA PRO A 577 -31.74 -25.57 -14.58
C PRO A 577 -30.82 -26.20 -13.54
N ALA A 578 -31.43 -26.77 -12.52
CA ALA A 578 -30.76 -27.52 -11.47
C ALA A 578 -29.93 -28.66 -12.02
N GLY A 579 -28.67 -28.73 -11.68
CA GLY A 579 -27.86 -29.96 -11.79
C GLY A 579 -26.56 -29.83 -12.55
N VAL A 580 -25.52 -29.29 -11.94
CA VAL A 580 -24.15 -29.77 -12.16
C VAL A 580 -23.45 -29.86 -10.80
N SER A 581 -23.15 -31.09 -10.44
CA SER A 581 -22.46 -31.53 -9.23
C SER A 581 -21.11 -30.83 -9.01
N ALA A 582 -20.80 -30.51 -7.76
CA ALA A 582 -19.57 -29.89 -7.25
C ALA A 582 -18.33 -30.83 -7.33
N ALA A 583 -18.05 -31.43 -8.50
CA ALA A 583 -16.91 -32.33 -8.69
C ALA A 583 -15.87 -31.86 -9.73
N ALA A 584 -15.94 -30.64 -10.26
CA ALA A 584 -15.08 -30.20 -11.38
C ALA A 584 -14.11 -29.03 -11.03
N ALA A 585 -13.94 -28.65 -9.79
CA ALA A 585 -13.06 -27.54 -9.41
C ALA A 585 -11.64 -27.94 -8.96
N SER A 586 -11.21 -29.21 -9.24
CA SER A 586 -9.88 -29.71 -8.81
C SER A 586 -8.94 -30.07 -9.97
N ALA A 587 -9.13 -29.57 -11.18
CA ALA A 587 -8.26 -29.95 -12.31
C ALA A 587 -7.99 -28.77 -13.26
N ALA A 588 -7.29 -27.75 -12.79
CA ALA A 588 -6.59 -26.81 -13.65
C ALA A 588 -5.20 -26.53 -13.06
N ALA A 589 -4.38 -27.58 -12.99
CA ALA A 589 -2.95 -27.48 -12.76
C ALA A 589 -2.22 -27.35 -14.10
N ALA A 590 -1.20 -26.52 -14.11
CA ALA A 590 -0.25 -26.11 -15.11
C ALA A 590 0.04 -27.02 -16.32
N PRO A 591 0.42 -26.44 -17.50
CA PRO A 591 0.86 -27.23 -18.64
C PRO A 591 2.27 -27.81 -18.37
N LYS A 592 2.36 -29.13 -18.40
CA LYS A 592 3.63 -29.86 -18.40
C LYS A 592 4.31 -29.67 -19.76
N ASN A 593 5.37 -28.89 -19.78
CA ASN A 593 6.32 -28.88 -20.90
C ASN A 593 7.20 -30.14 -20.82
N THR A 594 6.82 -31.17 -21.56
CA THR A 594 7.68 -32.33 -21.83
C THR A 594 8.55 -32.05 -23.05
N HIS A 595 9.76 -31.56 -22.86
CA HIS A 595 10.78 -31.70 -23.88
C HIS A 595 11.34 -33.13 -23.84
N ARG A 596 10.98 -33.93 -24.84
CA ARG A 596 11.67 -35.17 -25.18
C ARG A 596 13.09 -34.84 -25.66
N LEU A 597 14.09 -35.25 -24.90
CA LEU A 597 15.46 -35.35 -25.36
C LEU A 597 15.55 -36.58 -26.29
N HIS A 598 15.93 -36.34 -27.54
CA HIS A 598 16.37 -37.38 -28.47
C HIS A 598 17.75 -37.88 -28.03
N GLU A 599 17.83 -39.12 -27.54
CA GLU A 599 19.05 -39.88 -27.46
C GLU A 599 19.51 -40.29 -28.86
N THR A 600 20.61 -39.75 -29.32
CA THR A 600 21.39 -40.33 -30.43
C THR A 600 22.44 -41.28 -29.84
N ARG A 601 22.19 -42.58 -29.98
CA ARG A 601 23.21 -43.62 -29.79
C ARG A 601 24.30 -43.46 -30.85
N VAL A 602 25.53 -43.41 -30.41
CA VAL A 602 26.71 -43.76 -31.22
C VAL A 602 27.45 -44.85 -30.46
N ASN A 603 27.58 -46.01 -31.08
CA ASN A 603 28.47 -47.13 -30.78
C ASN A 603 29.37 -47.34 -32.01
N PRO A 604 30.49 -48.01 -31.91
CA PRO A 604 31.41 -48.28 -30.77
C PRO A 604 32.64 -47.42 -30.76
#